data_054715888533d03f9afe4624ec833d74
#
_entry.id   054715888533d03f9afe4624ec833d74
#
_cell.length_a   1.000
_cell.length_b   1.000
_cell.length_c   1.000
_cell.angle_alpha   90.00
_cell.angle_beta   90.00
_cell.angle_gamma   90.00
#
_symmetry.space_group_name_H-M   'P 1'
#
loop_
_entity.id
_entity.type
_entity.pdbx_description
1 polymer ?
#
loop_
_entity_poly.entity_id
_entity_poly.type
_entity_poly.pdbx_seq_one_letter_code
_entity_poly.pdbx_strand_id
1 'polypeptide(L)'
;MYEPDKPDITTLLYQTGYLTIKGFYQFGALRKYDLGFPNLEVQNFFITKLAPAYTGLEPSTAESAQIAAAEALYKHDVAKFITALKVFFRNIPYNLTDRQNEQMWQAIVYVVLKSIGVAVEAEVKTNEGRIDMTAETPEHCYVIEFKLGASAAAAIAQIKANHYADRFTGNGKTLTLIGLAFSKEKRTVADAAIEEV
;
A
#
# COMPACT_ATOMS: atom_id res chain seq x y z
N MET A 1 19.35 12.55 -0.22
CA MET A 1 20.67 11.87 -0.23
C MET A 1 20.34 10.40 -0.48
N TYR A 2 20.86 9.79 -1.53
CA TYR A 2 20.64 8.39 -1.86
C TYR A 2 21.46 7.53 -0.89
N GLU A 3 20.82 6.70 -0.09
CA GLU A 3 21.49 5.69 0.74
C GLU A 3 21.52 4.37 -0.05
N PRO A 4 22.68 3.92 -0.54
CA PRO A 4 22.80 2.71 -1.37
C PRO A 4 22.35 1.43 -0.66
N ASP A 5 22.37 1.43 0.66
CA ASP A 5 22.07 0.25 1.49
C ASP A 5 20.57 0.06 1.81
N LYS A 6 19.70 1.00 1.40
CA LYS A 6 18.24 0.91 1.52
C LYS A 6 17.58 1.41 0.25
N PRO A 7 17.58 0.63 -0.83
CA PRO A 7 16.87 1.02 -2.04
C PRO A 7 15.38 1.16 -1.72
N ASP A 8 14.88 2.40 -1.85
CA ASP A 8 13.44 2.64 -1.92
C ASP A 8 12.85 1.81 -3.07
N ILE A 9 11.81 1.03 -2.78
CA ILE A 9 11.20 0.14 -3.76
C ILE A 9 10.71 0.90 -4.99
N THR A 10 10.25 2.13 -4.82
CA THR A 10 9.81 3.00 -5.91
C THR A 10 10.97 3.33 -6.85
N THR A 11 12.13 3.64 -6.27
CA THR A 11 13.36 3.89 -7.02
C THR A 11 13.81 2.64 -7.78
N LEU A 12 13.77 1.47 -7.14
CA LEU A 12 14.11 0.20 -7.79
C LEU A 12 13.18 -0.11 -8.96
N LEU A 13 11.86 0.01 -8.76
CA LEU A 13 10.86 -0.22 -9.79
C LEU A 13 10.98 0.77 -10.95
N TYR A 14 11.34 2.03 -10.67
CA TYR A 14 11.61 3.02 -11.70
C TYR A 14 12.89 2.69 -12.49
N GLN A 15 13.98 2.35 -11.82
CA GLN A 15 15.25 2.00 -12.46
C GLN A 15 15.16 0.73 -13.30
N THR A 16 14.33 -0.24 -12.90
CA THR A 16 14.10 -1.47 -13.64
C THR A 16 13.06 -1.34 -14.75
N GLY A 17 12.46 -0.15 -14.92
CA GLY A 17 11.49 0.13 -15.99
C GLY A 17 10.06 -0.33 -15.72
N TYR A 18 9.77 -0.86 -14.53
CA TYR A 18 8.39 -1.19 -14.14
C TYR A 18 7.55 0.05 -13.86
N LEU A 19 8.17 1.14 -13.43
CA LEU A 19 7.51 2.44 -13.30
C LEU A 19 8.11 3.44 -14.28
N THR A 20 7.30 4.39 -14.73
CA THR A 20 7.69 5.53 -15.56
C THR A 20 7.12 6.81 -14.99
N ILE A 21 7.66 7.95 -15.39
CA ILE A 21 7.13 9.27 -15.02
C ILE A 21 5.84 9.50 -15.80
N LYS A 22 4.71 9.61 -15.08
CA LYS A 22 3.38 9.94 -15.62
C LYS A 22 3.08 11.43 -15.54
N GLY A 23 3.66 12.11 -14.57
CA GLY A 23 3.49 13.52 -14.35
C GLY A 23 4.74 14.16 -13.75
N PHE A 24 4.89 15.45 -13.99
CA PHE A 24 5.97 16.25 -13.44
C PHE A 24 5.39 17.58 -12.98
N TYR A 25 5.67 17.93 -11.75
CA TYR A 25 5.28 19.19 -11.15
C TYR A 25 6.52 19.91 -10.63
N GLN A 26 6.64 21.21 -10.96
CA GLN A 26 7.72 22.03 -10.46
C GLN A 26 7.16 23.27 -9.76
N PHE A 27 7.56 23.47 -8.53
CA PHE A 27 7.25 24.65 -7.74
C PHE A 27 8.57 25.28 -7.26
N GLY A 28 9.07 26.28 -8.03
CA GLY A 28 10.39 26.84 -7.78
C GLY A 28 11.50 25.79 -7.91
N ALA A 29 12.26 25.57 -6.83
CA ALA A 29 13.33 24.56 -6.78
C ALA A 29 12.82 23.14 -6.45
N LEU A 30 11.56 23.00 -6.04
CA LEU A 30 10.98 21.69 -5.69
C LEU A 30 10.45 21.01 -6.95
N ARG A 31 10.81 19.73 -7.11
CA ARG A 31 10.33 18.86 -8.18
C ARG A 31 9.62 17.65 -7.60
N LYS A 32 8.40 17.39 -8.07
CA LYS A 32 7.63 16.18 -7.79
C LYS A 32 7.40 15.42 -9.08
N TYR A 33 7.66 14.10 -9.05
CA TYR A 33 7.39 13.20 -10.16
C TYR A 33 6.29 12.22 -9.75
N ASP A 34 5.24 12.10 -10.56
CA ASP A 34 4.26 11.05 -10.41
C ASP A 34 4.71 9.85 -11.21
N LEU A 35 4.86 8.72 -10.53
CA LEU A 35 5.28 7.47 -11.14
C LEU A 35 4.09 6.53 -11.29
N GLY A 36 4.04 5.79 -12.40
CA GLY A 36 3.04 4.78 -12.65
C GLY A 36 3.54 3.73 -13.64
N PHE A 37 2.78 2.65 -13.84
CA PHE A 37 3.15 1.66 -14.84
C PHE A 37 3.13 2.30 -16.25
N PRO A 38 4.11 1.96 -17.12
CA PRO A 38 4.18 2.52 -18.48
C PRO A 38 2.89 2.31 -19.29
N ASN A 39 2.33 1.11 -19.20
CA ASN A 39 1.12 0.67 -19.88
C ASN A 39 0.46 -0.48 -19.11
N LEU A 40 -0.73 -0.88 -19.54
CA LEU A 40 -1.48 -1.99 -18.95
C LEU A 40 -0.78 -3.34 -19.08
N GLU A 41 0.02 -3.55 -20.11
CA GLU A 41 0.76 -4.81 -20.29
C GLU A 41 1.84 -4.98 -19.24
N VAL A 42 2.63 -3.92 -18.96
CA VAL A 42 3.63 -3.92 -17.89
C VAL A 42 2.95 -4.04 -16.53
N GLN A 43 1.84 -3.36 -16.32
CA GLN A 43 1.04 -3.45 -15.10
C GLN A 43 0.55 -4.90 -14.90
N ASN A 44 -0.09 -5.49 -15.90
CA ASN A 44 -0.58 -6.86 -15.86
C ASN A 44 0.55 -7.87 -15.69
N PHE A 45 1.68 -7.67 -16.40
CA PHE A 45 2.86 -8.50 -16.23
C PHE A 45 3.40 -8.45 -14.79
N PHE A 46 3.54 -7.24 -14.25
CA PHE A 46 4.00 -7.04 -12.87
C PHE A 46 3.10 -7.77 -11.88
N ILE A 47 1.78 -7.64 -12.03
CA ILE A 47 0.79 -8.25 -11.15
C ILE A 47 0.76 -9.77 -11.33
N THR A 48 0.70 -10.24 -12.58
CA THR A 48 0.52 -11.67 -12.87
C THR A 48 1.79 -12.50 -12.74
N LYS A 49 2.97 -11.90 -12.84
CA LYS A 49 4.26 -12.60 -12.83
C LYS A 49 5.11 -12.28 -11.62
N LEU A 50 5.25 -10.99 -11.27
CA LEU A 50 6.11 -10.61 -10.16
C LEU A 50 5.41 -10.74 -8.80
N ALA A 51 4.16 -10.31 -8.68
CA ALA A 51 3.45 -10.49 -7.42
C ALA A 51 3.33 -11.98 -7.05
N PRO A 52 2.93 -12.92 -7.96
CA PRO A 52 2.99 -14.35 -7.68
C PRO A 52 4.40 -14.88 -7.38
N ALA A 53 5.43 -14.42 -8.11
CA ALA A 53 6.82 -14.83 -7.86
C ALA A 53 7.30 -14.45 -6.46
N TYR A 54 6.90 -13.27 -5.97
CA TYR A 54 7.22 -12.83 -4.60
C TYR A 54 6.31 -13.42 -3.54
N THR A 55 5.05 -13.71 -3.87
CA THR A 55 4.06 -14.23 -2.92
C THR A 55 3.88 -15.75 -3.02
N GLY A 56 4.44 -16.41 -4.05
CA GLY A 56 4.23 -17.84 -4.32
C GLY A 56 2.79 -18.20 -4.70
N LEU A 57 1.97 -17.22 -5.08
CA LEU A 57 0.57 -17.43 -5.50
C LEU A 57 0.50 -17.92 -6.94
N GLU A 58 -0.44 -18.84 -7.20
CA GLU A 58 -0.84 -19.16 -8.56
C GLU A 58 -1.47 -17.90 -9.22
N PRO A 59 -1.18 -17.64 -10.52
CA PRO A 59 -1.66 -16.43 -11.22
C PRO A 59 -3.18 -16.22 -11.12
N SER A 60 -3.98 -17.28 -11.25
CA SER A 60 -5.44 -17.21 -11.16
C SER A 60 -5.95 -16.84 -9.77
N THR A 61 -5.24 -17.29 -8.72
CA THR A 61 -5.55 -16.93 -7.33
C THR A 61 -5.20 -15.48 -7.06
N ALA A 62 -4.06 -15.00 -7.58
CA ALA A 62 -3.65 -13.60 -7.45
C ALA A 62 -4.65 -12.68 -8.15
N GLU A 63 -5.08 -13.03 -9.39
CA GLU A 63 -6.08 -12.27 -10.15
C GLU A 63 -7.43 -12.21 -9.42
N SER A 64 -7.91 -13.36 -8.91
CA SER A 64 -9.17 -13.41 -8.15
C SER A 64 -9.11 -12.57 -6.88
N ALA A 65 -7.99 -12.62 -6.13
CA ALA A 65 -7.80 -11.81 -4.93
C ALA A 65 -7.72 -10.31 -5.27
N GLN A 66 -7.14 -9.96 -6.41
CA GLN A 66 -7.03 -8.60 -6.92
C GLN A 66 -8.40 -8.02 -7.27
N ILE A 67 -9.22 -8.76 -8.01
CA ILE A 67 -10.60 -8.37 -8.33
C ILE A 67 -11.40 -8.17 -7.04
N ALA A 68 -11.30 -9.12 -6.10
CA ALA A 68 -11.98 -9.03 -4.81
C ALA A 68 -11.52 -7.80 -3.99
N ALA A 69 -10.22 -7.48 -4.02
CA ALA A 69 -9.70 -6.28 -3.35
C ALA A 69 -10.22 -4.99 -3.99
N ALA A 70 -10.26 -4.93 -5.33
CA ALA A 70 -10.81 -3.79 -6.06
C ALA A 70 -12.29 -3.58 -5.73
N GLU A 71 -13.11 -4.62 -5.91
CA GLU A 71 -14.55 -4.54 -5.59
C GLU A 71 -14.80 -4.10 -4.16
N ALA A 72 -14.03 -4.63 -3.21
CA ALA A 72 -14.19 -4.31 -1.80
C ALA A 72 -13.92 -2.83 -1.50
N LEU A 73 -12.83 -2.26 -2.04
CA LEU A 73 -12.52 -0.85 -1.84
C LEU A 73 -13.51 0.09 -2.52
N TYR A 74 -13.91 -0.21 -3.75
CA TYR A 74 -14.89 0.61 -4.48
C TYR A 74 -16.29 0.54 -3.86
N LYS A 75 -16.63 -0.58 -3.17
CA LYS A 75 -17.87 -0.75 -2.42
C LYS A 75 -17.76 -0.36 -0.95
N HIS A 76 -16.63 0.19 -0.52
CA HIS A 76 -16.32 0.56 0.85
C HIS A 76 -16.42 -0.60 1.88
N ASP A 77 -16.18 -1.84 1.43
CA ASP A 77 -16.14 -3.02 2.30
C ASP A 77 -14.68 -3.30 2.72
N VAL A 78 -14.18 -2.47 3.66
CA VAL A 78 -12.78 -2.54 4.10
C VAL A 78 -12.45 -3.90 4.73
N ALA A 79 -13.42 -4.56 5.38
CA ALA A 79 -13.20 -5.90 5.95
C ALA A 79 -12.93 -6.96 4.86
N LYS A 80 -13.69 -6.91 3.76
CA LYS A 80 -13.42 -7.77 2.60
C LYS A 80 -12.10 -7.43 1.91
N PHE A 81 -11.75 -6.14 1.80
CA PHE A 81 -10.45 -5.73 1.28
C PHE A 81 -9.32 -6.36 2.09
N ILE A 82 -9.36 -6.28 3.43
CA ILE A 82 -8.35 -6.90 4.31
C ILE A 82 -8.33 -8.42 4.12
N THR A 83 -9.47 -9.05 3.92
CA THR A 83 -9.55 -10.50 3.66
C THR A 83 -8.90 -10.86 2.33
N ALA A 84 -9.16 -10.11 1.27
CA ALA A 84 -8.51 -10.29 -0.04
C ALA A 84 -7.00 -10.03 0.06
N LEU A 85 -6.59 -8.99 0.80
CA LEU A 85 -5.20 -8.66 1.03
C LEU A 85 -4.43 -9.81 1.71
N LYS A 86 -5.04 -10.50 2.68
CA LYS A 86 -4.44 -11.65 3.37
C LYS A 86 -4.05 -12.79 2.41
N VAL A 87 -4.72 -12.94 1.28
CA VAL A 87 -4.39 -13.96 0.28
C VAL A 87 -2.98 -13.75 -0.27
N PHE A 88 -2.58 -12.49 -0.51
CA PHE A 88 -1.24 -12.18 -1.01
C PHE A 88 -0.12 -12.51 -0.02
N PHE A 89 -0.42 -12.57 1.27
CA PHE A 89 0.58 -12.86 2.30
C PHE A 89 0.73 -14.35 2.62
N ARG A 90 -0.28 -15.19 2.34
CA ARG A 90 -0.32 -16.59 2.77
C ARG A 90 0.81 -17.46 2.23
N ASN A 91 1.34 -17.13 1.05
CA ASN A 91 2.28 -17.97 0.32
C ASN A 91 3.66 -17.34 0.17
N ILE A 92 3.98 -16.27 0.91
CA ILE A 92 5.29 -15.66 0.86
C ILE A 92 6.34 -16.70 1.34
N PRO A 93 7.32 -17.08 0.48
CA PRO A 93 8.32 -18.06 0.85
C PRO A 93 9.12 -17.64 2.08
N TYR A 94 9.41 -18.58 2.98
CA TYR A 94 10.08 -18.29 4.26
C TYR A 94 11.49 -17.71 4.08
N ASN A 95 12.20 -18.07 3.02
CA ASN A 95 13.54 -17.57 2.71
C ASN A 95 13.58 -16.08 2.32
N LEU A 96 12.45 -15.51 1.94
CA LEU A 96 12.30 -14.07 1.75
C LEU A 96 11.98 -13.35 3.07
N THR A 97 11.73 -14.10 4.14
CA THR A 97 11.23 -13.61 5.41
C THR A 97 12.31 -13.28 6.43
N ASP A 98 13.57 -13.69 6.23
CA ASP A 98 14.67 -13.35 7.15
C ASP A 98 14.96 -11.84 7.25
N ARG A 99 14.47 -11.07 6.27
CA ARG A 99 14.52 -9.60 6.24
C ARG A 99 13.14 -8.96 6.38
N GLN A 100 12.18 -9.63 7.02
CA GLN A 100 10.82 -9.08 7.24
C GLN A 100 10.92 -7.84 8.11
N ASN A 101 10.96 -6.70 7.45
CA ASN A 101 10.72 -5.41 8.04
C ASN A 101 9.32 -4.92 7.63
N GLU A 102 8.82 -3.93 8.30
CA GLU A 102 7.55 -3.28 8.03
C GLU A 102 7.45 -2.80 6.56
N GLN A 103 8.56 -2.34 6.00
CA GLN A 103 8.66 -1.84 4.63
C GLN A 103 8.30 -2.90 3.58
N MET A 104 8.65 -4.17 3.80
CA MET A 104 8.25 -5.24 2.87
C MET A 104 6.73 -5.42 2.83
N TRP A 105 6.09 -5.36 3.99
CA TRP A 105 4.63 -5.49 4.09
C TRP A 105 3.93 -4.30 3.45
N GLN A 106 4.41 -3.09 3.70
CA GLN A 106 3.96 -1.86 3.05
C GLN A 106 4.07 -1.96 1.52
N ALA A 107 5.19 -2.46 1.01
CA ALA A 107 5.42 -2.62 -0.42
C ALA A 107 4.40 -3.55 -1.09
N ILE A 108 4.05 -4.67 -0.45
CA ILE A 108 3.04 -5.61 -0.99
C ILE A 108 1.67 -4.92 -1.04
N VAL A 109 1.26 -4.23 0.02
CA VAL A 109 -0.01 -3.50 0.04
C VAL A 109 -0.02 -2.41 -1.04
N TYR A 110 1.07 -1.65 -1.17
CA TYR A 110 1.21 -0.63 -2.21
C TYR A 110 1.04 -1.22 -3.62
N VAL A 111 1.71 -2.33 -3.91
CA VAL A 111 1.61 -3.01 -5.21
C VAL A 111 0.19 -3.48 -5.47
N VAL A 112 -0.47 -4.09 -4.49
CA VAL A 112 -1.87 -4.53 -4.63
C VAL A 112 -2.77 -3.34 -4.95
N LEU A 113 -2.68 -2.25 -4.19
CA LEU A 113 -3.48 -1.05 -4.41
C LEU A 113 -3.22 -0.41 -5.78
N LYS A 114 -1.96 -0.28 -6.18
CA LYS A 114 -1.61 0.23 -7.53
C LYS A 114 -2.15 -0.66 -8.62
N SER A 115 -2.11 -1.96 -8.42
CA SER A 115 -2.54 -2.95 -9.41
C SER A 115 -4.04 -2.91 -9.72
N ILE A 116 -4.85 -2.52 -8.75
CA ILE A 116 -6.30 -2.38 -8.90
C ILE A 116 -6.72 -0.97 -9.33
N GLY A 117 -5.78 -0.11 -9.70
CA GLY A 117 -6.05 1.21 -10.25
C GLY A 117 -6.44 2.28 -9.21
N VAL A 118 -6.25 2.00 -7.94
CA VAL A 118 -6.48 2.97 -6.85
C VAL A 118 -5.35 3.99 -6.83
N ALA A 119 -5.68 5.26 -6.67
CA ALA A 119 -4.69 6.30 -6.42
C ALA A 119 -4.07 6.07 -5.04
N VAL A 120 -2.77 5.77 -4.99
CA VAL A 120 -2.07 5.45 -3.74
C VAL A 120 -0.78 6.24 -3.65
N GLU A 121 -0.52 6.81 -2.48
CA GLU A 121 0.74 7.44 -2.10
C GLU A 121 1.29 6.75 -0.86
N ALA A 122 2.59 6.43 -0.86
CA ALA A 122 3.30 5.88 0.28
C ALA A 122 4.19 6.97 0.90
N GLU A 123 4.46 6.85 2.21
CA GLU A 123 5.38 7.72 2.94
C GLU A 123 5.04 9.23 2.83
N VAL A 124 3.76 9.55 2.97
CA VAL A 124 3.24 10.91 2.81
C VAL A 124 3.68 11.80 3.96
N LYS A 125 4.54 12.78 3.69
CA LYS A 125 5.05 13.71 4.69
C LYS A 125 3.97 14.68 5.17
N THR A 126 3.88 14.87 6.46
CA THR A 126 3.03 15.85 7.13
C THR A 126 3.87 16.76 8.02
N ASN A 127 3.26 17.76 8.65
CA ASN A 127 3.95 18.63 9.60
C ASN A 127 4.33 17.89 10.90
N GLU A 128 3.61 16.83 11.25
CA GLU A 128 3.74 16.09 12.51
C GLU A 128 4.33 14.70 12.34
N GLY A 129 4.74 14.35 11.11
CA GLY A 129 5.35 13.07 10.85
C GLY A 129 5.15 12.59 9.41
N ARG A 130 4.95 11.29 9.27
CA ARG A 130 4.81 10.64 7.97
C ARG A 130 3.72 9.58 8.05
N ILE A 131 2.75 9.68 7.16
CA ILE A 131 1.71 8.67 6.97
C ILE A 131 2.33 7.54 6.15
N ASP A 132 2.16 6.30 6.59
CA ASP A 132 2.72 5.17 5.87
C ASP A 132 2.11 5.03 4.47
N MET A 133 0.78 5.15 4.35
CA MET A 133 0.12 5.04 3.06
C MET A 133 -1.24 5.74 3.05
N THR A 134 -1.59 6.32 1.91
CA THR A 134 -2.94 6.78 1.61
C THR A 134 -3.44 6.11 0.35
N ALA A 135 -4.75 5.85 0.26
CA ALA A 135 -5.39 5.32 -0.92
C ALA A 135 -6.71 6.04 -1.18
N GLU A 136 -7.01 6.34 -2.44
CA GLU A 136 -8.20 7.07 -2.81
C GLU A 136 -8.96 6.40 -3.96
N THR A 137 -10.25 6.25 -3.78
CA THR A 137 -11.23 6.00 -4.84
C THR A 137 -11.98 7.30 -5.16
N PRO A 138 -12.88 7.34 -6.14
CA PRO A 138 -13.68 8.53 -6.40
C PRO A 138 -14.47 9.03 -5.17
N GLU A 139 -14.98 8.13 -4.33
CA GLU A 139 -15.88 8.44 -3.21
C GLU A 139 -15.25 8.29 -1.83
N HIS A 140 -14.10 7.61 -1.73
CA HIS A 140 -13.49 7.26 -0.43
C HIS A 140 -12.01 7.63 -0.39
N CYS A 141 -11.57 8.03 0.80
CA CYS A 141 -10.16 8.24 1.15
C CYS A 141 -9.80 7.33 2.32
N TYR A 142 -8.68 6.64 2.23
CA TYR A 142 -8.17 5.72 3.23
C TYR A 142 -6.82 6.20 3.73
N VAL A 143 -6.67 6.37 5.04
CA VAL A 143 -5.39 6.62 5.71
C VAL A 143 -4.97 5.33 6.38
N ILE A 144 -3.85 4.76 5.96
CA ILE A 144 -3.40 3.43 6.35
C ILE A 144 -2.09 3.55 7.11
N GLU A 145 -2.05 2.97 8.28
CA GLU A 145 -0.86 2.88 9.12
C GLU A 145 -0.55 1.41 9.42
N PHE A 146 0.73 1.05 9.36
CA PHE A 146 1.20 -0.31 9.55
C PHE A 146 1.88 -0.47 10.91
N LYS A 147 1.77 -1.65 11.48
CA LYS A 147 2.50 -2.01 12.70
C LYS A 147 3.07 -3.42 12.57
N LEU A 148 4.30 -3.57 13.00
CA LEU A 148 4.97 -4.85 13.13
C LEU A 148 5.32 -5.07 14.60
N GLY A 149 4.63 -6.03 15.25
CA GLY A 149 4.85 -6.32 16.68
C GLY A 149 4.04 -5.42 17.64
N ALA A 150 3.11 -4.62 17.11
CA ALA A 150 2.14 -3.86 17.90
C ALA A 150 0.72 -4.11 17.35
N SER A 151 -0.32 -3.62 18.05
CA SER A 151 -1.71 -3.83 17.67
C SER A 151 -2.18 -2.90 16.54
N ALA A 152 -3.23 -3.29 15.83
CA ALA A 152 -3.89 -2.43 14.86
C ALA A 152 -4.52 -1.18 15.52
N ALA A 153 -4.98 -1.30 16.76
CA ALA A 153 -5.47 -0.16 17.53
C ALA A 153 -4.37 0.88 17.80
N ALA A 154 -3.10 0.45 18.00
CA ALA A 154 -1.98 1.37 18.14
C ALA A 154 -1.69 2.14 16.83
N ALA A 155 -1.95 1.54 15.66
CA ALA A 155 -1.86 2.23 14.38
C ALA A 155 -2.92 3.35 14.28
N ILE A 156 -4.18 3.06 14.61
CA ILE A 156 -5.24 4.08 14.64
C ILE A 156 -4.91 5.20 15.64
N ALA A 157 -4.42 4.84 16.82
CA ALA A 157 -4.00 5.82 17.81
C ALA A 157 -2.89 6.76 17.29
N GLN A 158 -1.94 6.23 16.52
CA GLN A 158 -0.89 7.03 15.89
C GLN A 158 -1.44 7.97 14.82
N ILE A 159 -2.35 7.50 13.93
CA ILE A 159 -3.00 8.37 12.94
C ILE A 159 -3.66 9.57 13.61
N LYS A 160 -4.39 9.33 14.72
CA LYS A 160 -5.09 10.38 15.47
C LYS A 160 -4.14 11.32 16.19
N ALA A 161 -3.14 10.77 16.90
CA ALA A 161 -2.19 11.56 17.67
C ALA A 161 -1.36 12.50 16.79
N ASN A 162 -1.08 12.10 15.55
CA ASN A 162 -0.31 12.88 14.58
C ASN A 162 -1.21 13.64 13.58
N HIS A 163 -2.51 13.74 13.84
CA HIS A 163 -3.45 14.49 12.99
C HIS A 163 -3.38 14.16 11.49
N TYR A 164 -3.02 12.91 11.15
CA TYR A 164 -2.80 12.51 9.75
C TYR A 164 -4.08 12.58 8.89
N ALA A 165 -5.23 12.46 9.53
CA ALA A 165 -6.54 12.50 8.89
C ALA A 165 -6.98 13.92 8.47
N ASP A 166 -6.51 14.96 9.18
CA ASP A 166 -7.03 16.32 9.06
C ASP A 166 -6.90 16.90 7.65
N ARG A 167 -5.83 16.56 6.95
CA ARG A 167 -5.60 17.02 5.56
C ARG A 167 -6.57 16.46 4.53
N PHE A 168 -7.30 15.40 4.88
CA PHE A 168 -8.25 14.72 3.99
C PHE A 168 -9.70 15.05 4.34
N THR A 169 -9.92 15.77 5.43
CA THR A 169 -11.28 16.22 5.81
C THR A 169 -11.76 17.31 4.84
N GLY A 170 -13.07 17.31 4.55
CA GLY A 170 -13.68 18.35 3.71
C GLY A 170 -13.44 18.21 2.20
N ASN A 171 -12.84 17.14 1.72
CA ASN A 171 -12.63 16.87 0.29
C ASN A 171 -13.84 16.23 -0.41
N GLY A 172 -14.96 16.05 0.29
CA GLY A 172 -16.19 15.45 -0.23
C GLY A 172 -16.18 13.93 -0.30
N LYS A 173 -15.12 13.27 0.20
CA LYS A 173 -15.01 11.82 0.26
C LYS A 173 -15.22 11.31 1.68
N THR A 174 -15.75 10.10 1.81
CA THR A 174 -15.76 9.38 3.09
C THR A 174 -14.33 9.04 3.49
N LEU A 175 -13.92 9.47 4.68
CA LEU A 175 -12.58 9.23 5.22
C LEU A 175 -12.60 8.04 6.15
N THR A 176 -11.69 7.10 5.94
CA THR A 176 -11.55 5.90 6.76
C THR A 176 -10.11 5.69 7.18
N LEU A 177 -9.90 5.48 8.46
CA LEU A 177 -8.63 5.13 9.06
C LEU A 177 -8.50 3.61 9.12
N ILE A 178 -7.37 3.09 8.67
CA ILE A 178 -7.09 1.65 8.66
C ILE A 178 -5.76 1.40 9.38
N GLY A 179 -5.81 0.68 10.49
CA GLY A 179 -4.64 0.15 11.16
C GLY A 179 -4.43 -1.31 10.75
N LEU A 180 -3.24 -1.65 10.25
CA LEU A 180 -2.88 -3.02 9.88
C LEU A 180 -1.70 -3.49 10.72
N ALA A 181 -1.92 -4.51 11.55
CA ALA A 181 -0.87 -5.14 12.35
C ALA A 181 -0.43 -6.46 11.71
N PHE A 182 0.87 -6.54 11.39
CA PHE A 182 1.49 -7.73 10.81
C PHE A 182 2.15 -8.60 11.88
N SER A 183 2.04 -9.91 11.70
CA SER A 183 2.76 -10.90 12.49
C SER A 183 3.88 -11.53 11.67
N LYS A 184 5.12 -11.43 12.17
CA LYS A 184 6.26 -12.14 11.60
C LYS A 184 6.08 -13.66 11.65
N GLU A 185 5.51 -14.15 12.74
CA GLU A 185 5.29 -15.58 12.96
C GLU A 185 4.24 -16.15 11.99
N LYS A 186 3.08 -15.45 11.88
CA LYS A 186 1.98 -15.87 11.00
C LYS A 186 2.17 -15.41 9.55
N ARG A 187 3.11 -14.53 9.29
CA ARG A 187 3.44 -13.95 7.97
C ARG A 187 2.23 -13.39 7.23
N THR A 188 1.37 -12.69 7.95
CA THR A 188 0.14 -12.11 7.40
C THR A 188 -0.33 -10.94 8.26
N VAL A 189 -1.36 -10.26 7.80
CA VAL A 189 -2.12 -9.33 8.63
C VAL A 189 -2.76 -10.13 9.77
N ALA A 190 -2.26 -9.93 10.98
CA ALA A 190 -2.73 -10.64 12.17
C ALA A 190 -3.95 -9.97 12.79
N ASP A 191 -3.99 -8.63 12.73
CA ASP A 191 -5.03 -7.79 13.31
C ASP A 191 -5.28 -6.57 12.41
N ALA A 192 -6.49 -6.06 12.42
CA ALA A 192 -6.89 -4.88 11.67
C ALA A 192 -7.92 -4.08 12.45
N ALA A 193 -7.76 -2.77 12.48
CA ALA A 193 -8.70 -1.82 13.05
C ALA A 193 -9.17 -0.85 11.96
N ILE A 194 -10.46 -0.54 11.95
CA ILE A 194 -11.10 0.31 10.97
C ILE A 194 -11.92 1.35 11.73
N GLU A 195 -11.79 2.60 11.35
CA GLU A 195 -12.58 3.68 11.92
C GLU A 195 -12.97 4.67 10.82
N GLU A 196 -14.24 4.96 10.71
CA GLU A 196 -14.80 5.96 9.80
C GLU A 196 -14.86 7.33 10.51
N VAL A 197 -14.51 8.41 9.77
CA VAL A 197 -14.39 9.78 10.34
C VAL A 197 -15.33 10.73 9.63
#